data_3565f19d0552cce98c5a594012b20efb
#
_entry.id   3565f19d0552cce98c5a594012b20efb
#
_cell.length_a   1.000
_cell.length_b   1.000
_cell.length_c   1.000
_cell.angle_alpha   90.00
_cell.angle_beta   90.00
_cell.angle_gamma   90.00
#
_symmetry.space_group_name_H-M   'P 1'
#
loop_
_entity.id
_entity.type
_entity.pdbx_description
1 polymer ?
#
loop_
_entity_poly.entity_id
_entity_poly.type
_entity_poly.pdbx_seq_one_letter_code
_entity_poly.pdbx_strand_id
1 'polypeptide(L)'
;LVSAGVVDDQNRLIGRITADDIVWVLQEEAEEDILRLGGVAESEMNQSIGRSTKRRFIWLFINLLTAILASYVISLFDASIEKMVALAVLMPIVASMGGNAGTQTLTLTVRSLATKELVENNRRKVFIKEIGISILNGFIFAILTGVAALLWFEDLSLSIIVGAAMIINILSAGFFGFLIPYVFNRIKIDPALASSVFVTTITDVFGFLSFLGLASIYLF
;
A
#
# COMPACT_ATOMS: atom_id res chain seq x y z
N LEU A 1 11.71 37.04 7.72
CA LEU A 1 12.77 36.82 8.74
C LEU A 1 13.72 35.76 8.20
N VAL A 2 15.01 36.11 8.11
CA VAL A 2 16.07 35.21 7.61
C VAL A 2 16.60 34.33 8.76
N SER A 3 16.39 34.74 10.00
CA SER A 3 16.78 34.00 11.20
C SER A 3 15.94 34.40 12.42
N ALA A 4 15.82 33.52 13.41
CA ALA A 4 15.18 33.72 14.69
C ALA A 4 16.13 33.32 15.84
N GLY A 5 16.15 34.08 16.93
CA GLY A 5 16.91 33.74 18.12
C GLY A 5 16.19 32.62 18.91
N VAL A 6 16.97 31.69 19.43
CA VAL A 6 16.50 30.63 20.35
C VAL A 6 16.95 31.03 21.77
N VAL A 7 16.01 31.04 22.72
CA VAL A 7 16.28 31.38 24.10
C VAL A 7 15.94 30.22 25.04
N ASP A 8 16.62 30.15 26.19
CA ASP A 8 16.29 29.21 27.25
C ASP A 8 15.10 29.69 28.12
N ASP A 9 14.68 28.89 29.08
CA ASP A 9 13.61 29.23 30.01
C ASP A 9 13.89 30.48 30.87
N GLN A 10 15.15 30.94 30.88
CA GLN A 10 15.60 32.15 31.55
C GLN A 10 15.74 33.34 30.59
N ASN A 11 15.22 33.19 29.34
CA ASN A 11 15.26 34.20 28.30
C ASN A 11 16.68 34.59 27.86
N ARG A 12 17.68 33.71 28.00
CA ARG A 12 19.05 33.91 27.52
C ARG A 12 19.20 33.30 26.13
N LEU A 13 19.83 34.01 25.22
CA LEU A 13 20.09 33.56 23.87
C LEU A 13 21.04 32.34 23.90
N ILE A 14 20.56 31.18 23.44
CA ILE A 14 21.34 29.95 23.37
C ILE A 14 21.71 29.56 21.92
N GLY A 15 21.07 30.18 20.93
CA GLY A 15 21.36 29.89 19.52
C GLY A 15 20.53 30.73 18.57
N ARG A 16 20.61 30.40 17.31
CA ARG A 16 19.76 30.94 16.26
C ARG A 16 19.34 29.86 15.31
N ILE A 17 18.13 29.94 14.76
CA ILE A 17 17.62 29.14 13.65
C ILE A 17 17.58 30.04 12.42
N THR A 18 18.11 29.55 11.30
CA THR A 18 18.07 30.23 10.01
C THR A 18 17.03 29.59 9.09
N ALA A 19 16.69 30.24 7.97
CA ALA A 19 15.81 29.64 6.97
C ALA A 19 16.42 28.37 6.36
N ASP A 20 17.75 28.32 6.23
CA ASP A 20 18.46 27.15 5.71
C ASP A 20 18.33 25.92 6.65
N ASP A 21 18.37 26.14 7.97
CA ASP A 21 18.17 25.06 8.96
C ASP A 21 16.76 24.46 8.83
N ILE A 22 15.75 25.31 8.57
CA ILE A 22 14.37 24.82 8.37
C ILE A 22 14.26 24.02 7.07
N VAL A 23 14.89 24.46 6.00
CA VAL A 23 14.92 23.73 4.72
C VAL A 23 15.58 22.36 4.91
N TRP A 24 16.67 22.31 5.68
CA TRP A 24 17.39 21.08 5.97
C TRP A 24 16.54 20.07 6.75
N VAL A 25 15.85 20.52 7.79
CA VAL A 25 14.91 19.67 8.57
C VAL A 25 13.76 19.16 7.70
N LEU A 26 13.19 20.00 6.84
CA LEU A 26 12.13 19.57 5.92
C LEU A 26 12.60 18.51 4.92
N GLN A 27 13.83 18.62 4.46
CA GLN A 27 14.44 17.63 3.58
C GLN A 27 14.68 16.31 4.32
N GLU A 28 15.22 16.35 5.54
CA GLU A 28 15.45 15.21 6.41
C GLU A 28 14.14 14.47 6.74
N GLU A 29 13.07 15.20 7.09
CA GLU A 29 11.73 14.61 7.30
C GLU A 29 11.19 13.93 6.04
N ALA A 30 11.36 14.53 4.86
CA ALA A 30 10.90 13.94 3.60
C ALA A 30 11.68 12.66 3.23
N GLU A 31 13.01 12.65 3.46
CA GLU A 31 13.85 11.47 3.27
C GLU A 31 13.46 10.34 4.25
N GLU A 32 13.19 10.67 5.51
CA GLU A 32 12.74 9.71 6.53
C GLU A 32 11.41 9.04 6.13
N ASP A 33 10.44 9.81 5.63
CA ASP A 33 9.14 9.28 5.18
C ASP A 33 9.30 8.29 4.03
N ILE A 34 10.20 8.55 3.08
CA ILE A 34 10.51 7.64 1.97
C ILE A 34 11.09 6.32 2.49
N LEU A 35 12.04 6.38 3.41
CA LEU A 35 12.67 5.20 4.00
C LEU A 35 11.67 4.37 4.83
N ARG A 36 10.80 5.04 5.57
CA ARG A 36 9.75 4.41 6.39
C ARG A 36 8.72 3.65 5.53
N LEU A 37 8.35 4.15 4.35
CA LEU A 37 7.50 3.41 3.41
C LEU A 37 8.11 2.06 3.00
N GLY A 38 9.44 1.96 2.95
CA GLY A 38 10.19 0.73 2.71
C GLY A 38 10.48 -0.11 3.97
N GLY A 39 10.04 0.34 5.16
CA GLY A 39 10.36 -0.32 6.44
C GLY A 39 11.83 -0.20 6.86
N VAL A 40 12.54 0.81 6.36
CA VAL A 40 13.95 1.11 6.62
C VAL A 40 14.06 2.43 7.41
N ALA A 41 15.08 2.57 8.24
CA ALA A 41 15.34 3.82 8.95
C ALA A 41 16.59 4.52 8.40
N GLU A 42 16.58 5.84 8.45
CA GLU A 42 17.64 6.72 7.95
C GLU A 42 19.05 6.38 8.46
N SER A 43 19.16 6.00 9.72
CA SER A 43 20.46 5.71 10.36
C SER A 43 21.11 4.37 9.92
N GLU A 44 20.48 3.58 9.02
CA GLU A 44 20.99 2.24 8.70
C GLU A 44 22.27 2.24 7.85
N MET A 45 22.55 3.26 7.05
CA MET A 45 23.76 3.32 6.23
C MET A 45 25.04 3.24 7.04
N ASN A 46 25.04 3.78 8.27
CA ASN A 46 26.21 3.82 9.15
C ASN A 46 26.15 2.80 10.31
N GLN A 47 25.16 1.91 10.33
CA GLN A 47 24.98 0.93 11.41
C GLN A 47 25.72 -0.37 11.14
N SER A 48 26.04 -1.11 12.23
CA SER A 48 26.57 -2.46 12.10
C SER A 48 25.53 -3.42 11.50
N ILE A 49 26.01 -4.40 10.73
CA ILE A 49 25.17 -5.42 10.06
C ILE A 49 24.17 -6.05 11.04
N GLY A 50 24.60 -6.44 12.24
CA GLY A 50 23.73 -7.09 13.24
C GLY A 50 22.58 -6.20 13.71
N ARG A 51 22.78 -4.88 13.85
CA ARG A 51 21.74 -3.95 14.27
C ARG A 51 20.71 -3.71 13.15
N SER A 52 21.17 -3.51 11.93
CA SER A 52 20.30 -3.38 10.75
C SER A 52 19.49 -4.65 10.49
N THR A 53 20.15 -5.84 10.59
CA THR A 53 19.45 -7.13 10.47
C THR A 53 18.32 -7.27 11.49
N LYS A 54 18.58 -6.97 12.78
CA LYS A 54 17.55 -7.09 13.83
C LYS A 54 16.34 -6.18 13.57
N ARG A 55 16.56 -4.95 13.08
CA ARG A 55 15.50 -4.00 12.78
C ARG A 55 14.66 -4.46 11.58
N ARG A 56 15.31 -4.83 10.47
CA ARG A 56 14.65 -5.35 9.28
C ARG A 56 13.93 -6.68 9.54
N PHE A 57 14.50 -7.54 10.41
CA PHE A 57 13.88 -8.80 10.76
C PHE A 57 12.48 -8.63 11.34
N ILE A 58 12.27 -7.68 12.24
CA ILE A 58 10.94 -7.43 12.83
C ILE A 58 9.93 -7.10 11.72
N TRP A 59 10.31 -6.25 10.78
CA TRP A 59 9.45 -5.83 9.68
C TRP A 59 9.17 -6.97 8.69
N LEU A 60 10.21 -7.72 8.33
CA LEU A 60 10.09 -8.91 7.49
C LEU A 60 9.27 -10.00 8.18
N PHE A 61 9.38 -10.15 9.50
CA PHE A 61 8.59 -11.12 10.25
C PHE A 61 7.09 -10.77 10.24
N ILE A 62 6.73 -9.49 10.39
CA ILE A 62 5.35 -9.04 10.25
C ILE A 62 4.84 -9.33 8.83
N ASN A 63 5.64 -9.02 7.79
CA ASN A 63 5.29 -9.36 6.40
C ASN A 63 5.11 -10.86 6.19
N LEU A 64 5.93 -11.70 6.83
CA LEU A 64 5.77 -13.16 6.76
C LEU A 64 4.43 -13.61 7.37
N LEU A 65 4.04 -13.06 8.52
CA LEU A 65 2.75 -13.39 9.14
C LEU A 65 1.58 -13.00 8.23
N THR A 66 1.65 -11.84 7.58
CA THR A 66 0.61 -11.40 6.64
C THR A 66 0.58 -12.24 5.37
N ALA A 67 1.74 -12.70 4.87
CA ALA A 67 1.82 -13.62 3.75
C ALA A 67 1.23 -15.01 4.10
N ILE A 68 1.45 -15.49 5.34
CA ILE A 68 0.82 -16.71 5.84
C ILE A 68 -0.70 -16.56 5.88
N LEU A 69 -1.21 -15.40 6.32
CA LEU A 69 -2.65 -15.12 6.29
C LEU A 69 -3.21 -15.16 4.86
N ALA A 70 -2.54 -14.53 3.90
CA ALA A 70 -2.94 -14.58 2.49
C ALA A 70 -2.91 -16.02 1.94
N SER A 71 -1.88 -16.79 2.29
CA SER A 71 -1.77 -18.22 1.92
C SER A 71 -2.87 -19.07 2.54
N TYR A 72 -3.27 -18.78 3.77
CA TYR A 72 -4.42 -19.44 4.40
C TYR A 72 -5.72 -19.17 3.63
N VAL A 73 -5.92 -17.94 3.15
CA VAL A 73 -7.08 -17.63 2.29
C VAL A 73 -7.06 -18.46 1.01
N ILE A 74 -5.90 -18.64 0.37
CA ILE A 74 -5.75 -19.48 -0.82
C ILE A 74 -6.13 -20.95 -0.49
N SER A 75 -5.69 -21.46 0.66
CA SER A 75 -5.96 -22.85 1.05
C SER A 75 -7.45 -23.17 1.26
N LEU A 76 -8.31 -22.16 1.45
CA LEU A 76 -9.76 -22.37 1.49
C LEU A 76 -10.35 -22.77 0.13
N PHE A 77 -9.59 -22.60 -0.96
CA PHE A 77 -9.99 -22.84 -2.34
C PHE A 77 -9.16 -23.93 -3.03
N ASP A 78 -8.46 -24.79 -2.27
CA ASP A 78 -7.60 -25.85 -2.80
C ASP A 78 -8.34 -26.76 -3.78
N ALA A 79 -9.55 -27.20 -3.45
CA ALA A 79 -10.40 -28.02 -4.32
C ALA A 79 -10.74 -27.34 -5.67
N SER A 80 -10.85 -26.01 -5.70
CA SER A 80 -11.07 -25.26 -6.95
C SER A 80 -9.79 -25.16 -7.77
N ILE A 81 -8.66 -24.98 -7.10
CA ILE A 81 -7.33 -24.91 -7.74
C ILE A 81 -6.95 -26.28 -8.33
N GLU A 82 -7.23 -27.38 -7.64
CA GLU A 82 -7.00 -28.73 -8.15
C GLU A 82 -7.80 -29.02 -9.43
N LYS A 83 -9.03 -28.51 -9.53
CA LYS A 83 -9.84 -28.64 -10.74
C LYS A 83 -9.34 -27.80 -11.89
N MET A 84 -8.75 -26.63 -11.63
CA MET A 84 -8.27 -25.70 -12.66
C MET A 84 -6.96 -25.03 -12.23
N VAL A 85 -5.84 -25.60 -12.65
CA VAL A 85 -4.48 -25.09 -12.34
C VAL A 85 -4.25 -23.67 -12.87
N ALA A 86 -4.98 -23.27 -13.92
CA ALA A 86 -4.93 -21.90 -14.46
C ALA A 86 -5.22 -20.82 -13.40
N LEU A 87 -6.03 -21.15 -12.37
CA LEU A 87 -6.26 -20.25 -11.24
C LEU A 87 -4.95 -19.93 -10.51
N ALA A 88 -4.14 -20.94 -10.20
CA ALA A 88 -2.84 -20.75 -9.56
C ALA A 88 -1.89 -19.90 -10.39
N VAL A 89 -1.91 -20.03 -11.72
CA VAL A 89 -1.06 -19.26 -12.64
C VAL A 89 -1.46 -17.78 -12.69
N LEU A 90 -2.77 -17.48 -12.56
CA LEU A 90 -3.28 -16.11 -12.63
C LEU A 90 -3.26 -15.37 -11.28
N MET A 91 -3.20 -16.07 -10.14
CA MET A 91 -3.14 -15.46 -8.79
C MET A 91 -2.07 -14.38 -8.64
N PRO A 92 -0.80 -14.58 -9.09
CA PRO A 92 0.23 -13.56 -8.96
C PRO A 92 -0.09 -12.25 -9.68
N ILE A 93 -0.81 -12.31 -10.81
CA ILE A 93 -1.23 -11.13 -11.56
C ILE A 93 -2.22 -10.31 -10.73
N VAL A 94 -3.23 -10.97 -10.16
CA VAL A 94 -4.26 -10.31 -9.34
C VAL A 94 -3.63 -9.67 -8.10
N ALA A 95 -2.81 -10.42 -7.34
CA ALA A 95 -2.15 -9.92 -6.14
C ALA A 95 -1.20 -8.75 -6.44
N SER A 96 -0.32 -8.91 -7.43
CA SER A 96 0.65 -7.87 -7.80
C SER A 96 -0.02 -6.57 -8.21
N MET A 97 -1.09 -6.64 -9.01
CA MET A 97 -1.80 -5.44 -9.48
C MET A 97 -2.52 -4.72 -8.34
N GLY A 98 -3.13 -5.46 -7.41
CA GLY A 98 -3.73 -4.90 -6.21
C GLY A 98 -2.70 -4.22 -5.32
N GLY A 99 -1.60 -4.89 -5.04
CA GLY A 99 -0.51 -4.35 -4.23
C GLY A 99 0.10 -3.08 -4.83
N ASN A 100 0.35 -3.06 -6.14
CA ASN A 100 0.88 -1.90 -6.84
C ASN A 100 -0.11 -0.71 -6.83
N ALA A 101 -1.39 -0.95 -7.13
CA ALA A 101 -2.42 0.09 -7.09
C ALA A 101 -2.60 0.64 -5.66
N GLY A 102 -2.58 -0.24 -4.65
CA GLY A 102 -2.65 0.15 -3.25
C GLY A 102 -1.47 1.00 -2.83
N THR A 103 -0.25 0.63 -3.23
CA THR A 103 0.97 1.40 -2.95
C THR A 103 0.94 2.78 -3.60
N GLN A 104 0.41 2.93 -4.82
CA GLN A 104 0.28 4.24 -5.47
C GLN A 104 -0.65 5.17 -4.69
N THR A 105 -1.85 4.70 -4.31
CA THR A 105 -2.79 5.50 -3.50
C THR A 105 -2.25 5.78 -2.11
N LEU A 106 -1.61 4.79 -1.48
CA LEU A 106 -0.95 4.93 -0.18
C LEU A 106 0.11 6.04 -0.21
N THR A 107 1.05 5.98 -1.15
CA THR A 107 2.14 6.96 -1.26
C THR A 107 1.60 8.37 -1.44
N LEU A 108 0.59 8.54 -2.30
CA LEU A 108 -0.06 9.84 -2.49
C LEU A 108 -0.74 10.34 -1.20
N THR A 109 -1.42 9.44 -0.49
CA THR A 109 -2.14 9.78 0.75
C THR A 109 -1.18 10.15 1.87
N VAL A 110 -0.12 9.35 2.09
CA VAL A 110 0.93 9.64 3.09
C VAL A 110 1.58 10.99 2.82
N ARG A 111 2.00 11.23 1.57
CA ARG A 111 2.56 12.52 1.17
C ARG A 111 1.59 13.68 1.45
N SER A 112 0.31 13.53 1.06
CA SER A 112 -0.68 14.58 1.25
C SER A 112 -0.99 14.85 2.73
N LEU A 113 -0.80 13.87 3.61
CA LEU A 113 -0.87 14.04 5.07
C LEU A 113 0.36 14.78 5.60
N ALA A 114 1.56 14.38 5.18
CA ALA A 114 2.83 15.00 5.59
C ALA A 114 2.91 16.47 5.17
N THR A 115 2.55 16.78 3.93
CA THR A 115 2.52 18.17 3.40
C THR A 115 1.33 18.99 3.87
N LYS A 116 0.42 18.42 4.69
CA LYS A 116 -0.83 19.07 5.15
C LYS A 116 -1.75 19.53 4.01
N GLU A 117 -1.57 18.94 2.83
CA GLU A 117 -2.48 19.15 1.69
C GLU A 117 -3.83 18.45 1.92
N LEU A 118 -3.84 17.29 2.62
CA LEU A 118 -5.05 16.58 2.99
C LEU A 118 -5.59 17.13 4.31
N VAL A 119 -6.60 18.00 4.20
CA VAL A 119 -7.31 18.60 5.34
C VAL A 119 -8.75 18.08 5.41
N GLU A 120 -9.43 18.27 6.55
CA GLU A 120 -10.82 17.81 6.73
C GLU A 120 -11.78 18.31 5.65
N ASN A 121 -11.60 19.55 5.18
CA ASN A 121 -12.46 20.17 4.19
C ASN A 121 -12.34 19.55 2.78
N ASN A 122 -11.18 19.00 2.41
CA ASN A 122 -10.97 18.43 1.08
C ASN A 122 -10.92 16.89 1.07
N ARG A 123 -10.92 16.25 2.24
CA ARG A 123 -10.84 14.79 2.43
C ARG A 123 -11.79 14.03 1.50
N ARG A 124 -13.07 14.40 1.51
CA ARG A 124 -14.08 13.74 0.69
C ARG A 124 -13.80 13.87 -0.81
N LYS A 125 -13.31 15.02 -1.24
CA LYS A 125 -12.96 15.27 -2.65
C LYS A 125 -11.78 14.41 -3.08
N VAL A 126 -10.74 14.31 -2.25
CA VAL A 126 -9.56 13.47 -2.53
C VAL A 126 -9.96 12.01 -2.55
N PHE A 127 -10.72 11.53 -1.56
CA PHE A 127 -11.21 10.16 -1.52
C PHE A 127 -12.03 9.79 -2.77
N ILE A 128 -13.01 10.61 -3.16
CA ILE A 128 -13.82 10.35 -4.36
C ILE A 128 -12.95 10.33 -5.63
N LYS A 129 -11.93 11.18 -5.69
CA LYS A 129 -10.97 11.19 -6.81
C LYS A 129 -10.20 9.87 -6.87
N GLU A 130 -9.66 9.37 -5.75
CA GLU A 130 -8.93 8.10 -5.69
C GLU A 130 -9.82 6.91 -6.06
N ILE A 131 -11.06 6.87 -5.57
CA ILE A 131 -12.03 5.84 -5.97
C ILE A 131 -12.35 5.93 -7.47
N GLY A 132 -12.51 7.13 -8.02
CA GLY A 132 -12.74 7.32 -9.45
C GLY A 132 -11.58 6.82 -10.31
N ILE A 133 -10.34 7.09 -9.88
CA ILE A 133 -9.12 6.57 -10.53
C ILE A 133 -9.10 5.03 -10.45
N SER A 134 -9.43 4.47 -9.29
CA SER A 134 -9.45 3.01 -9.08
C SER A 134 -10.53 2.32 -9.91
N ILE A 135 -11.70 2.93 -10.08
CA ILE A 135 -12.75 2.42 -10.99
C ILE A 135 -12.24 2.38 -12.43
N LEU A 136 -11.69 3.49 -12.91
CA LEU A 136 -11.21 3.59 -14.28
C LEU A 136 -10.06 2.60 -14.56
N ASN A 137 -9.06 2.57 -13.69
CA ASN A 137 -7.96 1.61 -13.79
C ASN A 137 -8.47 0.17 -13.63
N GLY A 138 -9.39 -0.09 -12.72
CA GLY A 138 -10.01 -1.40 -12.54
C GLY A 138 -10.62 -1.94 -13.84
N PHE A 139 -11.39 -1.12 -14.55
CA PHE A 139 -11.95 -1.50 -15.85
C PHE A 139 -10.89 -1.70 -16.94
N ILE A 140 -9.91 -0.79 -17.04
CA ILE A 140 -8.83 -0.91 -18.02
C ILE A 140 -8.04 -2.22 -17.81
N PHE A 141 -7.61 -2.46 -16.58
CA PHE A 141 -6.82 -3.66 -16.26
C PHE A 141 -7.66 -4.93 -16.26
N ALA A 142 -8.97 -4.87 -16.00
CA ALA A 142 -9.87 -6.02 -16.19
C ALA A 142 -9.91 -6.46 -17.65
N ILE A 143 -10.01 -5.51 -18.58
CA ILE A 143 -9.99 -5.83 -20.02
C ILE A 143 -8.63 -6.40 -20.41
N LEU A 144 -7.53 -5.75 -20.00
CA LEU A 144 -6.18 -6.21 -20.36
C LEU A 144 -5.88 -7.62 -19.81
N THR A 145 -6.20 -7.88 -18.54
CA THR A 145 -5.98 -9.19 -17.92
C THR A 145 -6.95 -10.24 -18.42
N GLY A 146 -8.21 -9.86 -18.68
CA GLY A 146 -9.20 -10.75 -19.28
C GLY A 146 -8.79 -11.20 -20.70
N VAL A 147 -8.36 -10.26 -21.54
CA VAL A 147 -7.81 -10.58 -22.88
C VAL A 147 -6.57 -11.45 -22.79
N ALA A 148 -5.64 -11.14 -21.90
CA ALA A 148 -4.43 -11.95 -21.70
C ALA A 148 -4.79 -13.39 -21.26
N ALA A 149 -5.73 -13.55 -20.33
CA ALA A 149 -6.19 -14.85 -19.87
C ALA A 149 -6.90 -15.62 -20.99
N LEU A 150 -7.73 -14.94 -21.81
CA LEU A 150 -8.41 -15.55 -22.95
C LEU A 150 -7.41 -16.07 -24.00
N LEU A 151 -6.40 -15.28 -24.32
CA LEU A 151 -5.38 -15.69 -25.28
C LEU A 151 -4.48 -16.82 -24.77
N TRP A 152 -4.31 -16.91 -23.45
CA TRP A 152 -3.42 -17.91 -22.82
C TRP A 152 -4.12 -19.23 -22.55
N PHE A 153 -5.38 -19.21 -22.10
CA PHE A 153 -6.11 -20.38 -21.66
C PHE A 153 -7.28 -20.77 -22.55
N GLU A 154 -7.64 -19.93 -23.53
CA GLU A 154 -8.77 -20.14 -24.46
C GLU A 154 -10.12 -20.36 -23.73
N ASP A 155 -10.25 -19.86 -22.47
CA ASP A 155 -11.43 -19.98 -21.61
C ASP A 155 -12.03 -18.59 -21.33
N LEU A 156 -13.24 -18.37 -21.90
CA LEU A 156 -13.96 -17.12 -21.74
C LEU A 156 -14.46 -16.91 -20.31
N SER A 157 -14.88 -17.99 -19.65
CA SER A 157 -15.41 -17.90 -18.28
C SER A 157 -14.32 -17.50 -17.29
N LEU A 158 -13.13 -18.11 -17.41
CA LEU A 158 -11.96 -17.75 -16.63
C LEU A 158 -11.54 -16.31 -16.88
N SER A 159 -11.59 -15.86 -18.14
CA SER A 159 -11.22 -14.50 -18.55
C SER A 159 -12.14 -13.43 -17.94
N ILE A 160 -13.44 -13.70 -17.91
CA ILE A 160 -14.43 -12.81 -17.27
C ILE A 160 -14.20 -12.75 -15.75
N ILE A 161 -13.94 -13.89 -15.12
CA ILE A 161 -13.75 -14.00 -13.69
C ILE A 161 -12.48 -13.25 -13.25
N VAL A 162 -11.35 -13.43 -13.94
CA VAL A 162 -10.13 -12.69 -13.61
C VAL A 162 -10.30 -11.18 -13.82
N GLY A 163 -11.03 -10.77 -14.88
CA GLY A 163 -11.38 -9.38 -15.10
C GLY A 163 -12.24 -8.79 -13.98
N ALA A 164 -13.27 -9.50 -13.54
CA ALA A 164 -14.13 -9.08 -12.43
C ALA A 164 -13.34 -8.99 -11.10
N ALA A 165 -12.50 -9.99 -10.82
CA ALA A 165 -11.62 -9.98 -9.65
C ALA A 165 -10.65 -8.80 -9.68
N MET A 166 -10.12 -8.44 -10.85
CA MET A 166 -9.24 -7.30 -11.03
C MET A 166 -9.92 -5.98 -10.66
N ILE A 167 -11.19 -5.77 -11.08
CA ILE A 167 -11.97 -4.58 -10.70
C ILE A 167 -12.11 -4.52 -9.16
N ILE A 168 -12.52 -5.61 -8.54
CA ILE A 168 -12.71 -5.68 -7.09
C ILE A 168 -11.41 -5.39 -6.36
N ASN A 169 -10.31 -5.98 -6.81
CA ASN A 169 -9.01 -5.83 -6.16
C ASN A 169 -8.46 -4.41 -6.29
N ILE A 170 -8.51 -3.79 -7.47
CA ILE A 170 -8.05 -2.41 -7.68
C ILE A 170 -8.94 -1.40 -6.91
N LEU A 171 -10.25 -1.64 -6.83
CA LEU A 171 -11.15 -0.83 -5.99
C LEU A 171 -10.78 -0.95 -4.51
N SER A 172 -10.54 -2.17 -4.03
CA SER A 172 -10.09 -2.40 -2.65
C SER A 172 -8.75 -1.71 -2.38
N ALA A 173 -7.83 -1.76 -3.35
CA ALA A 173 -6.52 -1.09 -3.28
C ALA A 173 -6.66 0.43 -3.11
N GLY A 174 -7.49 1.08 -3.93
CA GLY A 174 -7.73 2.52 -3.79
C GLY A 174 -8.46 2.90 -2.51
N PHE A 175 -9.43 2.09 -2.09
CA PHE A 175 -10.16 2.32 -0.85
C PHE A 175 -9.26 2.21 0.37
N PHE A 176 -8.54 1.09 0.53
CA PHE A 176 -7.70 0.85 1.69
C PHE A 176 -6.37 1.61 1.64
N GLY A 177 -5.84 1.86 0.45
CA GLY A 177 -4.67 2.73 0.25
C GLY A 177 -4.90 4.17 0.71
N PHE A 178 -6.15 4.66 0.66
CA PHE A 178 -6.54 5.94 1.25
C PHE A 178 -6.91 5.80 2.74
N LEU A 179 -7.74 4.83 3.08
CA LEU A 179 -8.34 4.72 4.41
C LEU A 179 -7.31 4.43 5.50
N ILE A 180 -6.38 3.50 5.27
CA ILE A 180 -5.43 3.04 6.28
C ILE A 180 -4.51 4.17 6.75
N PRO A 181 -3.76 4.90 5.87
CA PRO A 181 -2.90 5.98 6.33
C PRO A 181 -3.71 7.12 6.97
N TYR A 182 -4.91 7.39 6.47
CA TYR A 182 -5.79 8.38 7.08
C TYR A 182 -6.19 8.01 8.52
N VAL A 183 -6.57 6.76 8.76
CA VAL A 183 -6.93 6.26 10.11
C VAL A 183 -5.70 6.28 11.03
N PHE A 184 -4.53 5.83 10.55
CA PHE A 184 -3.30 5.85 11.34
C PHE A 184 -2.91 7.27 11.77
N ASN A 185 -3.00 8.23 10.86
CA ASN A 185 -2.80 9.64 11.21
C ASN A 185 -3.78 10.12 12.29
N ARG A 186 -5.04 9.69 12.25
CA ARG A 186 -6.06 10.04 13.24
C ARG A 186 -5.75 9.47 14.64
N ILE A 187 -5.24 8.27 14.73
CA ILE A 187 -4.86 7.63 16.00
C ILE A 187 -3.41 7.92 16.41
N LYS A 188 -2.77 8.88 15.71
CA LYS A 188 -1.38 9.33 15.97
C LYS A 188 -0.33 8.23 15.82
N ILE A 189 -0.59 7.25 14.98
CA ILE A 189 0.41 6.29 14.49
C ILE A 189 0.99 6.87 13.19
N ASP A 190 2.29 6.72 13.00
CA ASP A 190 2.93 7.18 11.78
C ASP A 190 2.38 6.43 10.54
N PRO A 191 1.73 7.15 9.60
CA PRO A 191 1.14 6.53 8.43
C PRO A 191 2.16 5.89 7.49
N ALA A 192 3.38 6.43 7.40
CA ALA A 192 4.42 5.92 6.51
C ALA A 192 4.92 4.54 6.97
N LEU A 193 5.07 4.35 8.28
CA LEU A 193 5.67 3.15 8.84
C LEU A 193 4.80 1.89 8.67
N ALA A 194 3.51 1.97 9.01
CA ALA A 194 2.69 0.78 9.16
C ALA A 194 1.78 0.51 7.94
N SER A 195 1.43 1.55 7.17
CA SER A 195 0.38 1.43 6.16
C SER A 195 0.71 0.47 5.01
N SER A 196 1.97 0.38 4.61
CA SER A 196 2.40 -0.45 3.47
C SER A 196 2.04 -1.93 3.67
N VAL A 197 2.39 -2.51 4.82
CA VAL A 197 2.10 -3.93 5.12
C VAL A 197 0.61 -4.19 5.19
N PHE A 198 -0.15 -3.29 5.82
CA PHE A 198 -1.61 -3.46 5.92
C PHE A 198 -2.30 -3.35 4.56
N VAL A 199 -1.90 -2.40 3.72
CA VAL A 199 -2.48 -2.24 2.38
C VAL A 199 -2.20 -3.47 1.52
N THR A 200 -0.94 -3.94 1.46
CA THR A 200 -0.60 -5.13 0.67
C THR A 200 -1.30 -6.38 1.18
N THR A 201 -1.36 -6.57 2.49
CA THR A 201 -2.09 -7.70 3.08
C THR A 201 -3.57 -7.71 2.69
N ILE A 202 -4.22 -6.56 2.79
CA ILE A 202 -5.65 -6.43 2.45
C ILE A 202 -5.86 -6.66 0.95
N THR A 203 -5.02 -6.09 0.10
CA THR A 203 -5.14 -6.29 -1.36
C THR A 203 -4.89 -7.75 -1.76
N ASP A 204 -3.98 -8.46 -1.11
CA ASP A 204 -3.75 -9.89 -1.34
C ASP A 204 -4.96 -10.71 -0.90
N VAL A 205 -5.46 -10.49 0.32
CA VAL A 205 -6.64 -11.20 0.84
C VAL A 205 -7.87 -10.94 -0.03
N PHE A 206 -8.18 -9.68 -0.34
CA PHE A 206 -9.33 -9.34 -1.19
C PHE A 206 -9.14 -9.82 -2.63
N GLY A 207 -7.93 -9.75 -3.16
CA GLY A 207 -7.57 -10.24 -4.48
C GLY A 207 -7.82 -11.75 -4.60
N PHE A 208 -7.30 -12.55 -3.66
CA PHE A 208 -7.49 -13.99 -3.67
C PHE A 208 -8.94 -14.38 -3.36
N LEU A 209 -9.59 -13.76 -2.36
CA LEU A 209 -10.99 -14.02 -2.07
C LEU A 209 -11.90 -13.72 -3.25
N SER A 210 -11.71 -12.59 -3.92
CA SER A 210 -12.54 -12.22 -5.07
C SER A 210 -12.28 -13.14 -6.25
N PHE A 211 -11.03 -13.42 -6.58
CA PHE A 211 -10.69 -14.24 -7.73
C PHE A 211 -11.08 -15.71 -7.55
N LEU A 212 -10.60 -16.33 -6.47
CA LEU A 212 -10.88 -17.75 -6.20
C LEU A 212 -12.34 -17.97 -5.78
N GLY A 213 -12.92 -17.01 -5.05
CA GLY A 213 -14.34 -17.04 -4.68
C GLY A 213 -15.26 -16.99 -5.89
N LEU A 214 -15.04 -16.05 -6.82
CA LEU A 214 -15.79 -15.99 -8.07
C LEU A 214 -15.57 -17.25 -8.92
N ALA A 215 -14.34 -17.75 -9.00
CA ALA A 215 -14.04 -19.00 -9.71
C ALA A 215 -14.77 -20.20 -9.11
N SER A 216 -14.77 -20.32 -7.79
CA SER A 216 -15.46 -21.41 -7.08
C SER A 216 -16.97 -21.38 -7.28
N ILE A 217 -17.59 -20.21 -7.42
CA ILE A 217 -19.05 -20.07 -7.59
C ILE A 217 -19.48 -20.27 -9.05
N TYR A 218 -18.68 -19.79 -10.01
CA TYR A 218 -19.11 -19.71 -11.42
C TYR A 218 -18.50 -20.76 -12.34
N LEU A 219 -17.40 -21.42 -11.94
CA LEU A 219 -16.76 -22.48 -12.75
C LEU A 219 -17.06 -23.88 -12.22
N PHE A 220 -17.47 -24.02 -10.95
CA PHE A 220 -17.65 -25.29 -10.26
C PHE A 220 -18.97 -25.39 -9.52
#